data_9c45ba85d6a26629ca9d23f4838e8107
#
_entry.id   9c45ba85d6a26629ca9d23f4838e8107
#
_cell.length_a   1.000
_cell.length_b   1.000
_cell.length_c   1.000
_cell.angle_alpha   90.00
_cell.angle_beta   90.00
_cell.angle_gamma   90.00
#
_symmetry.space_group_name_H-M   'P 1'
#
loop_
_entity.id
_entity.type
_entity.pdbx_description
1 polymer ?
#
loop_
_entity_poly.entity_id
_entity_poly.type
_entity_poly.pdbx_seq_one_letter_code
_entity_poly.pdbx_strand_id
1 'polypeptide(L)'
;METFKKGVVLDAKSVGLKALEVLKEVADFDFYEVTLPNQIVERSIEAEIMVLNKVVITQEVLSQLPKLKLICITATGTDNVDIKSAKDLSIEVKNVSAYSTESVAQHTLACALSLLGRINDYDRYCKSGEYSQSDIFTHISGMKMGLIKGGQWGVIGLGNIGKRVAKLAQAFGAKVVYYSPKDKKEEYERLSLEELLKTSGIISIHAPLNESTRDLIALKELQSLKEGAILINVGRGGIVNEKDLALTLETKDLYYASDVFVKEPFEKDHAFLNPKIQNKLLLTPHIAWAYSDSLKTLVEKTKENIQDFLASQK
;
A
#
# COMPACT_ATOMS: atom_id res chain seq x y z
N MET A 1 37.00 -22.63 5.84
CA MET A 1 35.58 -22.32 6.21
C MET A 1 35.32 -20.90 5.80
N GLU A 2 34.50 -20.66 4.76
CA GLU A 2 34.06 -19.31 4.48
C GLU A 2 33.21 -18.85 5.68
N THR A 3 33.67 -17.80 6.37
CA THR A 3 32.92 -17.20 7.47
C THR A 3 31.69 -16.52 6.84
N PHE A 4 30.49 -17.00 7.20
CA PHE A 4 29.27 -16.34 6.80
C PHE A 4 29.31 -14.86 7.22
N LYS A 5 28.89 -13.98 6.32
CA LYS A 5 28.71 -12.55 6.60
C LYS A 5 27.66 -12.37 7.70
N LYS A 6 27.94 -11.46 8.65
CA LYS A 6 26.99 -11.14 9.72
C LYS A 6 25.85 -10.31 9.17
N GLY A 7 24.62 -10.75 9.42
CA GLY A 7 23.41 -10.07 9.01
C GLY A 7 22.50 -9.73 10.19
N VAL A 8 21.59 -8.76 10.00
CA VAL A 8 20.54 -8.41 10.95
C VAL A 8 19.21 -8.20 10.23
N VAL A 9 18.14 -8.73 10.81
CA VAL A 9 16.74 -8.43 10.40
C VAL A 9 16.11 -7.60 11.51
N LEU A 10 15.72 -6.36 11.21
CA LEU A 10 15.30 -5.38 12.22
C LEU A 10 13.83 -5.44 12.61
N ASP A 11 12.94 -5.88 11.73
CA ASP A 11 11.49 -5.87 11.93
C ASP A 11 10.79 -7.09 11.33
N ALA A 12 11.29 -8.28 11.71
CA ALA A 12 10.81 -9.57 11.19
C ALA A 12 9.30 -9.77 11.34
N LYS A 13 8.67 -9.14 12.34
CA LYS A 13 7.22 -9.20 12.57
C LYS A 13 6.40 -8.63 11.40
N SER A 14 6.95 -7.68 10.65
CA SER A 14 6.27 -7.04 9.53
C SER A 14 6.05 -7.96 8.33
N VAL A 15 6.96 -8.92 8.11
CA VAL A 15 6.91 -9.90 7.00
C VAL A 15 6.52 -11.30 7.51
N GLY A 16 6.86 -11.59 8.76
CA GLY A 16 6.71 -12.89 9.40
C GLY A 16 8.06 -13.59 9.62
N LEU A 17 8.42 -13.79 10.87
CA LEU A 17 9.70 -14.38 11.27
C LEU A 17 9.98 -15.70 10.54
N LYS A 18 8.99 -16.61 10.54
CA LYS A 18 9.12 -17.94 9.90
C LYS A 18 9.45 -17.86 8.41
N ALA A 19 8.88 -16.87 7.70
CA ALA A 19 9.13 -16.69 6.27
C ALA A 19 10.57 -16.21 6.02
N LEU A 20 11.11 -15.36 6.90
CA LEU A 20 12.45 -14.79 6.76
C LEU A 20 13.58 -15.75 7.23
N GLU A 21 13.27 -16.86 7.92
CA GLU A 21 14.27 -17.83 8.36
C GLU A 21 15.09 -18.44 7.22
N VAL A 22 14.55 -18.46 5.99
CA VAL A 22 15.29 -18.91 4.79
C VAL A 22 16.55 -18.06 4.52
N LEU A 23 16.64 -16.85 5.05
CA LEU A 23 17.82 -16.01 4.91
C LEU A 23 19.05 -16.57 5.66
N LYS A 24 18.85 -17.43 6.66
CA LYS A 24 19.93 -18.17 7.35
C LYS A 24 20.73 -19.08 6.42
N GLU A 25 20.18 -19.42 5.26
CA GLU A 25 20.89 -20.23 4.26
C GLU A 25 22.00 -19.45 3.53
N VAL A 26 21.98 -18.11 3.59
CA VAL A 26 22.90 -17.25 2.82
C VAL A 26 23.84 -16.41 3.68
N ALA A 27 23.47 -16.11 4.95
CA ALA A 27 24.31 -15.38 5.89
C ALA A 27 23.93 -15.73 7.34
N ASP A 28 24.77 -15.34 8.31
CA ASP A 28 24.52 -15.49 9.75
C ASP A 28 23.66 -14.33 10.25
N PHE A 29 22.35 -14.53 10.36
CA PHE A 29 21.39 -13.49 10.71
C PHE A 29 20.93 -13.53 12.16
N ASP A 30 20.99 -12.36 12.82
CA ASP A 30 20.22 -12.07 14.02
C ASP A 30 18.84 -11.52 13.64
N PHE A 31 17.77 -12.05 14.27
CA PHE A 31 16.38 -11.64 13.96
C PHE A 31 15.75 -10.91 15.13
N TYR A 32 15.24 -9.70 14.86
CA TYR A 32 14.44 -8.94 15.81
C TYR A 32 13.02 -8.78 15.27
N GLU A 33 12.01 -9.09 16.08
CA GLU A 33 10.60 -8.93 15.69
C GLU A 33 10.25 -7.46 15.44
N VAL A 34 10.69 -6.59 16.36
CA VAL A 34 10.46 -5.14 16.32
C VAL A 34 11.73 -4.46 16.81
N THR A 35 12.19 -3.42 16.12
CA THR A 35 13.32 -2.58 16.52
C THR A 35 12.89 -1.13 16.68
N LEU A 36 13.08 -0.57 17.86
CA LEU A 36 12.83 0.85 18.14
C LEU A 36 13.99 1.71 17.61
N PRO A 37 13.77 3.01 17.33
CA PRO A 37 14.80 3.87 16.76
C PRO A 37 16.11 3.89 17.55
N ASN A 38 16.03 3.90 18.89
CA ASN A 38 17.20 3.90 19.78
C ASN A 38 17.94 2.55 19.87
N GLN A 39 17.40 1.48 19.29
CA GLN A 39 17.99 0.14 19.30
C GLN A 39 18.68 -0.22 17.98
N ILE A 40 18.49 0.61 16.91
CA ILE A 40 18.96 0.26 15.58
C ILE A 40 20.47 0.10 15.54
N VAL A 41 21.22 1.07 16.07
CA VAL A 41 22.67 1.07 16.03
C VAL A 41 23.24 -0.11 16.82
N GLU A 42 22.79 -0.32 18.08
CA GLU A 42 23.23 -1.41 18.94
C GLU A 42 23.06 -2.78 18.26
N ARG A 43 21.89 -3.00 17.61
CA ARG A 43 21.57 -4.25 16.93
C ARG A 43 22.31 -4.49 15.63
N SER A 44 22.80 -3.40 15.01
CA SER A 44 23.37 -3.45 13.66
C SER A 44 24.88 -3.20 13.61
N ILE A 45 25.54 -2.83 14.71
CA ILE A 45 26.93 -2.38 14.73
C ILE A 45 27.91 -3.41 14.15
N GLU A 46 27.62 -4.70 14.31
CA GLU A 46 28.44 -5.79 13.80
C GLU A 46 27.98 -6.32 12.43
N ALA A 47 26.83 -5.86 11.92
CA ALA A 47 26.23 -6.38 10.71
C ALA A 47 26.88 -5.80 9.45
N GLU A 48 27.17 -6.66 8.47
CA GLU A 48 27.53 -6.29 7.11
C GLU A 48 26.28 -6.21 6.19
N ILE A 49 25.21 -6.92 6.55
CA ILE A 49 23.95 -6.99 5.81
C ILE A 49 22.81 -6.64 6.75
N MET A 50 21.99 -5.68 6.35
CA MET A 50 20.76 -5.28 7.06
C MET A 50 19.54 -5.58 6.22
N VAL A 51 18.55 -6.25 6.80
CA VAL A 51 17.24 -6.51 6.19
C VAL A 51 16.19 -5.80 7.03
N LEU A 52 15.32 -5.04 6.37
CA LEU A 52 14.25 -4.28 7.03
C LEU A 52 13.02 -4.13 6.12
N ASN A 53 11.87 -3.80 6.71
CA ASN A 53 10.65 -3.47 5.99
C ASN A 53 10.19 -2.03 6.26
N LYS A 54 9.99 -1.68 7.52
CA LYS A 54 9.38 -0.40 7.96
C LYS A 54 10.31 0.46 8.83
N VAL A 55 11.41 -0.08 9.32
CA VAL A 55 12.37 0.68 10.13
C VAL A 55 12.96 1.82 9.30
N VAL A 56 13.01 3.02 9.91
CA VAL A 56 13.58 4.21 9.25
C VAL A 56 15.08 4.29 9.51
N ILE A 57 15.87 4.39 8.46
CA ILE A 57 17.34 4.47 8.49
C ILE A 57 17.77 5.83 8.00
N THR A 58 18.18 6.69 8.93
CA THR A 58 18.65 8.05 8.67
C THR A 58 20.15 8.10 8.43
N GLN A 59 20.65 9.24 7.96
CA GLN A 59 22.09 9.52 7.83
C GLN A 59 22.83 9.30 9.16
N GLU A 60 22.25 9.74 10.29
CA GLU A 60 22.88 9.60 11.61
C GLU A 60 23.04 8.14 12.01
N VAL A 61 22.08 7.30 11.67
CA VAL A 61 22.17 5.84 11.89
C VAL A 61 23.26 5.26 11.00
N LEU A 62 23.26 5.54 9.72
CA LEU A 62 24.22 5.00 8.76
C LEU A 62 25.67 5.36 9.13
N SER A 63 25.92 6.59 9.60
CA SER A 63 27.27 7.03 10.00
C SER A 63 27.86 6.28 11.18
N GLN A 64 27.03 5.57 11.96
CA GLN A 64 27.43 4.76 13.12
C GLN A 64 27.62 3.28 12.81
N LEU A 65 27.44 2.85 11.55
CA LEU A 65 27.48 1.45 11.14
C LEU A 65 28.66 1.18 10.17
N PRO A 66 29.91 1.20 10.66
CA PRO A 66 31.10 1.15 9.79
C PRO A 66 31.29 -0.16 9.04
N LYS A 67 30.62 -1.24 9.47
CA LYS A 67 30.71 -2.57 8.84
C LYS A 67 29.62 -2.80 7.79
N LEU A 68 28.56 -1.96 7.79
CA LEU A 68 27.41 -2.17 6.93
C LEU A 68 27.76 -1.94 5.45
N LYS A 69 27.39 -2.88 4.60
CA LYS A 69 27.68 -2.86 3.15
C LYS A 69 26.43 -3.01 2.29
N LEU A 70 25.40 -3.68 2.81
CA LEU A 70 24.16 -3.94 2.10
C LEU A 70 22.95 -3.68 2.99
N ILE A 71 21.98 -2.96 2.45
CA ILE A 71 20.62 -2.86 3.01
C ILE A 71 19.66 -3.51 2.02
N CYS A 72 18.92 -4.53 2.46
CA CYS A 72 17.82 -5.12 1.71
C CYS A 72 16.47 -4.65 2.29
N ILE A 73 15.70 -3.91 1.52
CA ILE A 73 14.37 -3.46 1.91
C ILE A 73 13.36 -4.49 1.39
N THR A 74 12.65 -5.15 2.30
CA THR A 74 11.58 -6.10 1.96
C THR A 74 10.29 -5.37 1.58
N ALA A 75 10.40 -4.46 0.64
CA ALA A 75 9.30 -3.64 0.10
C ALA A 75 9.65 -3.10 -1.29
N THR A 76 8.65 -2.56 -2.00
CA THR A 76 8.87 -1.81 -3.25
C THR A 76 9.34 -0.38 -2.98
N GLY A 77 8.75 0.30 -1.97
CA GLY A 77 9.15 1.65 -1.57
C GLY A 77 10.49 1.64 -0.82
N THR A 78 11.24 2.72 -0.97
CA THR A 78 12.55 2.91 -0.32
C THR A 78 12.58 4.17 0.55
N ASP A 79 11.41 4.75 0.80
CA ASP A 79 11.22 6.04 1.46
C ASP A 79 11.71 6.07 2.91
N ASN A 80 11.90 4.90 3.51
CA ASN A 80 12.38 4.70 4.87
C ASN A 80 13.91 4.58 5.00
N VAL A 81 14.67 4.69 3.92
CA VAL A 81 16.14 4.68 3.94
C VAL A 81 16.67 5.93 3.26
N ASP A 82 17.60 6.62 3.89
CA ASP A 82 18.36 7.71 3.26
C ASP A 82 19.31 7.16 2.19
N ILE A 83 18.77 7.01 0.97
CA ILE A 83 19.48 6.45 -0.18
C ILE A 83 20.73 7.25 -0.53
N LYS A 84 20.67 8.60 -0.39
CA LYS A 84 21.79 9.47 -0.71
C LYS A 84 22.94 9.20 0.25
N SER A 85 22.67 9.23 1.54
CA SER A 85 23.69 8.97 2.57
C SER A 85 24.25 7.54 2.50
N ALA A 86 23.41 6.54 2.20
CA ALA A 86 23.85 5.18 1.98
C ALA A 86 24.87 5.10 0.83
N LYS A 87 24.57 5.75 -0.30
CA LYS A 87 25.46 5.81 -1.45
C LYS A 87 26.79 6.51 -1.14
N ASP A 88 26.73 7.64 -0.42
CA ASP A 88 27.93 8.41 -0.03
C ASP A 88 28.85 7.60 0.89
N LEU A 89 28.28 6.66 1.68
CA LEU A 89 28.98 5.71 2.54
C LEU A 89 29.33 4.39 1.84
N SER A 90 29.10 4.25 0.54
CA SER A 90 29.34 3.04 -0.24
C SER A 90 28.51 1.82 0.25
N ILE A 91 27.33 2.06 0.82
CA ILE A 91 26.38 1.04 1.22
C ILE A 91 25.42 0.79 0.07
N GLU A 92 25.36 -0.44 -0.44
CA GLU A 92 24.43 -0.83 -1.47
C GLU A 92 23.00 -0.95 -0.88
N VAL A 93 22.00 -0.41 -1.57
CA VAL A 93 20.60 -0.54 -1.15
C VAL A 93 19.82 -1.26 -2.24
N LYS A 94 19.27 -2.41 -1.90
CA LYS A 94 18.39 -3.21 -2.76
C LYS A 94 16.99 -3.27 -2.20
N ASN A 95 15.99 -3.14 -3.05
CA ASN A 95 14.60 -3.33 -2.72
C ASN A 95 14.00 -4.46 -3.56
N VAL A 96 12.74 -4.82 -3.32
CA VAL A 96 12.03 -5.82 -4.11
C VAL A 96 10.89 -5.14 -4.86
N SER A 97 11.10 -4.90 -6.16
CA SER A 97 10.08 -4.28 -7.02
C SER A 97 9.12 -5.31 -7.60
N ALA A 98 7.88 -4.87 -7.89
CA ALA A 98 6.84 -5.60 -8.62
C ALA A 98 6.35 -6.94 -8.00
N TYR A 99 6.81 -7.35 -6.81
CA TYR A 99 6.37 -8.58 -6.16
C TYR A 99 4.89 -8.57 -5.75
N SER A 100 4.36 -7.41 -5.45
CA SER A 100 2.99 -7.21 -4.95
C SER A 100 2.01 -6.71 -6.01
N THR A 101 2.36 -6.71 -7.28
CA THR A 101 1.49 -6.18 -8.35
C THR A 101 0.13 -6.86 -8.36
N GLU A 102 0.10 -8.18 -8.32
CA GLU A 102 -1.15 -8.96 -8.32
C GLU A 102 -1.96 -8.77 -7.04
N SER A 103 -1.31 -8.83 -5.88
CA SER A 103 -2.00 -8.69 -4.60
C SER A 103 -2.61 -7.30 -4.41
N VAL A 104 -1.86 -6.23 -4.72
CA VAL A 104 -2.40 -4.86 -4.61
C VAL A 104 -3.52 -4.62 -5.60
N ALA A 105 -3.42 -5.16 -6.83
CA ALA A 105 -4.50 -5.06 -7.81
C ALA A 105 -5.75 -5.83 -7.36
N GLN A 106 -5.59 -7.05 -6.84
CA GLN A 106 -6.68 -7.84 -6.27
C GLN A 106 -7.31 -7.14 -5.06
N HIS A 107 -6.50 -6.58 -4.17
CA HIS A 107 -6.99 -5.84 -2.99
C HIS A 107 -7.80 -4.60 -3.40
N THR A 108 -7.34 -3.85 -4.41
CA THR A 108 -8.07 -2.70 -4.98
C THR A 108 -9.44 -3.12 -5.48
N LEU A 109 -9.51 -4.23 -6.21
CA LEU A 109 -10.77 -4.76 -6.72
C LEU A 109 -11.69 -5.25 -5.59
N ALA A 110 -11.13 -5.92 -4.58
CA ALA A 110 -11.87 -6.36 -3.40
C ALA A 110 -12.50 -5.18 -2.66
N CYS A 111 -11.76 -4.07 -2.48
CA CYS A 111 -12.29 -2.83 -1.91
C CYS A 111 -13.46 -2.27 -2.74
N ALA A 112 -13.30 -2.21 -4.07
CA ALA A 112 -14.37 -1.72 -4.96
C ALA A 112 -15.62 -2.59 -4.87
N LEU A 113 -15.47 -3.91 -4.96
CA LEU A 113 -16.59 -4.85 -4.89
C LEU A 113 -17.29 -4.83 -3.52
N SER A 114 -16.52 -4.72 -2.44
CA SER A 114 -17.06 -4.63 -1.09
C SER A 114 -17.93 -3.39 -0.88
N LEU A 115 -17.46 -2.21 -1.34
CA LEU A 115 -18.21 -0.96 -1.24
C LEU A 115 -19.41 -0.93 -2.20
N LEU A 116 -19.25 -1.38 -3.45
CA LEU A 116 -20.35 -1.46 -4.42
C LEU A 116 -21.47 -2.41 -3.96
N GLY A 117 -21.11 -3.58 -3.45
CA GLY A 117 -22.06 -4.58 -2.97
C GLY A 117 -22.52 -4.38 -1.54
N ARG A 118 -21.99 -3.36 -0.81
CA ARG A 118 -22.29 -3.13 0.61
C ARG A 118 -22.05 -4.38 1.48
N ILE A 119 -21.06 -5.19 1.10
CA ILE A 119 -20.84 -6.53 1.67
C ILE A 119 -20.65 -6.47 3.18
N ASN A 120 -19.83 -5.52 3.67
CA ASN A 120 -19.55 -5.39 5.11
C ASN A 120 -20.79 -4.91 5.90
N ASP A 121 -21.67 -4.13 5.28
CA ASP A 121 -22.89 -3.67 5.94
C ASP A 121 -23.88 -4.80 6.10
N TYR A 122 -24.09 -5.59 5.03
CA TYR A 122 -24.97 -6.76 5.07
C TYR A 122 -24.41 -7.90 5.93
N ASP A 123 -23.09 -8.11 5.93
CA ASP A 123 -22.44 -9.06 6.85
C ASP A 123 -22.72 -8.67 8.31
N ARG A 124 -22.57 -7.39 8.64
CA ARG A 124 -22.87 -6.86 9.98
C ARG A 124 -24.34 -7.03 10.35
N TYR A 125 -25.25 -6.70 9.43
CA TYR A 125 -26.68 -6.88 9.61
C TYR A 125 -27.04 -8.33 9.92
N CYS A 126 -26.49 -9.29 9.18
CA CYS A 126 -26.74 -10.71 9.46
C CYS A 126 -26.18 -11.16 10.82
N LYS A 127 -24.95 -10.72 11.15
CA LYS A 127 -24.25 -11.10 12.39
C LYS A 127 -24.80 -10.41 13.64
N SER A 128 -25.46 -9.26 13.51
CA SER A 128 -26.14 -8.59 14.64
C SER A 128 -27.37 -9.35 15.14
N GLY A 129 -27.88 -10.31 14.36
CA GLY A 129 -29.11 -11.02 14.66
C GLY A 129 -30.38 -10.33 14.15
N GLU A 130 -30.27 -9.11 13.58
CA GLU A 130 -31.41 -8.39 13.00
C GLU A 130 -32.09 -9.19 11.86
N TYR A 131 -31.27 -9.88 11.04
CA TYR A 131 -31.79 -10.71 9.97
C TYR A 131 -32.67 -11.86 10.47
N SER A 132 -32.37 -12.44 11.64
CA SER A 132 -33.19 -13.54 12.21
C SER A 132 -34.58 -13.08 12.69
N GLN A 133 -34.79 -11.78 12.80
CA GLN A 133 -36.05 -11.15 13.21
C GLN A 133 -36.85 -10.61 12.01
N SER A 134 -36.35 -10.83 10.79
CA SER A 134 -37.01 -10.34 9.57
C SER A 134 -38.16 -11.21 9.18
N ASP A 135 -39.28 -10.61 8.81
CA ASP A 135 -40.48 -11.32 8.31
C ASP A 135 -40.32 -11.81 6.86
N ILE A 136 -39.23 -11.42 6.20
CA ILE A 136 -38.94 -11.81 4.81
C ILE A 136 -37.52 -12.33 4.66
N PHE A 137 -37.29 -13.18 3.68
CA PHE A 137 -35.97 -13.80 3.44
C PHE A 137 -34.95 -12.88 2.72
N THR A 138 -35.35 -11.71 2.29
CA THR A 138 -34.47 -10.71 1.64
C THR A 138 -34.53 -9.39 2.39
N HIS A 139 -33.40 -8.66 2.37
CA HIS A 139 -33.35 -7.32 2.96
C HIS A 139 -32.63 -6.36 2.01
N ILE A 140 -33.32 -5.29 1.62
CA ILE A 140 -32.73 -4.17 0.87
C ILE A 140 -32.77 -2.96 1.81
N SER A 141 -31.61 -2.62 2.39
CA SER A 141 -31.48 -1.62 3.46
C SER A 141 -31.63 -0.15 2.98
N GLY A 142 -32.08 0.09 1.74
CA GLY A 142 -32.11 1.41 1.14
C GLY A 142 -30.73 1.92 0.67
N MET A 143 -29.66 1.19 0.94
CA MET A 143 -28.33 1.49 0.43
C MET A 143 -28.23 1.07 -1.03
N LYS A 144 -27.76 2.00 -1.87
CA LYS A 144 -27.55 1.72 -3.29
C LYS A 144 -26.41 0.72 -3.45
N MET A 145 -26.68 -0.41 -4.10
CA MET A 145 -25.68 -1.32 -4.62
C MET A 145 -25.40 -1.01 -6.09
N GLY A 146 -24.15 -1.14 -6.50
CA GLY A 146 -23.70 -0.80 -7.85
C GLY A 146 -23.01 -1.97 -8.56
N LEU A 147 -22.84 -1.81 -9.87
CA LEU A 147 -22.04 -2.72 -10.69
C LEU A 147 -20.86 -1.99 -11.29
N ILE A 148 -19.76 -2.70 -11.49
CA ILE A 148 -18.60 -2.19 -12.25
C ILE A 148 -18.96 -2.08 -13.74
N LYS A 149 -19.71 -3.06 -14.26
CA LYS A 149 -20.10 -3.13 -15.68
C LYS A 149 -20.83 -1.87 -16.14
N GLY A 150 -20.34 -1.29 -17.24
CA GLY A 150 -20.91 -0.09 -17.85
C GLY A 150 -20.54 1.24 -17.16
N GLY A 151 -19.89 1.16 -15.98
CA GLY A 151 -19.33 2.33 -15.31
C GLY A 151 -17.95 2.72 -15.83
N GLN A 152 -17.51 3.93 -15.48
CA GLN A 152 -16.14 4.38 -15.76
C GLN A 152 -15.27 4.23 -14.53
N TRP A 153 -14.09 3.62 -14.72
CA TRP A 153 -13.05 3.46 -13.70
C TRP A 153 -11.85 4.33 -14.04
N GLY A 154 -11.57 5.32 -13.21
CA GLY A 154 -10.41 6.20 -13.30
C GLY A 154 -9.21 5.63 -12.55
N VAL A 155 -8.07 5.52 -13.21
CA VAL A 155 -6.80 5.05 -12.62
C VAL A 155 -5.85 6.24 -12.50
N ILE A 156 -5.47 6.62 -11.29
CA ILE A 156 -4.48 7.65 -11.03
C ILE A 156 -3.12 6.97 -10.84
N GLY A 157 -2.24 7.11 -11.85
CA GLY A 157 -0.95 6.44 -11.88
C GLY A 157 -0.99 5.07 -12.61
N LEU A 158 -0.62 5.06 -13.91
CA LEU A 158 -0.65 3.87 -14.75
C LEU A 158 0.73 3.17 -14.81
N GLY A 159 1.28 2.84 -13.61
CA GLY A 159 2.43 1.94 -13.43
C GLY A 159 2.02 0.46 -13.49
N ASN A 160 2.90 -0.45 -13.03
CA ASN A 160 2.62 -1.90 -13.05
C ASN A 160 1.29 -2.25 -12.35
N ILE A 161 1.06 -1.72 -11.15
CA ILE A 161 -0.17 -1.95 -10.38
C ILE A 161 -1.37 -1.33 -11.09
N GLY A 162 -1.27 -0.05 -11.49
CA GLY A 162 -2.37 0.64 -12.17
C GLY A 162 -2.78 -0.04 -13.48
N LYS A 163 -1.82 -0.52 -14.27
CA LYS A 163 -2.10 -1.32 -15.48
C LYS A 163 -2.81 -2.64 -15.16
N ARG A 164 -2.41 -3.29 -14.07
CA ARG A 164 -3.05 -4.54 -13.66
C ARG A 164 -4.49 -4.31 -13.18
N VAL A 165 -4.72 -3.26 -12.39
CA VAL A 165 -6.07 -2.84 -11.98
C VAL A 165 -6.93 -2.48 -13.19
N ALA A 166 -6.39 -1.73 -14.14
CA ALA A 166 -7.08 -1.37 -15.38
C ALA A 166 -7.59 -2.61 -16.15
N LYS A 167 -6.72 -3.63 -16.31
CA LYS A 167 -7.10 -4.90 -16.95
C LYS A 167 -8.19 -5.65 -16.18
N LEU A 168 -8.11 -5.68 -14.86
CA LEU A 168 -9.15 -6.32 -14.04
C LEU A 168 -10.47 -5.55 -14.11
N ALA A 169 -10.45 -4.22 -14.00
CA ALA A 169 -11.65 -3.39 -14.12
C ALA A 169 -12.33 -3.57 -15.50
N GLN A 170 -11.53 -3.61 -16.57
CA GLN A 170 -12.02 -3.88 -17.92
C GLN A 170 -12.65 -5.27 -18.04
N ALA A 171 -12.08 -6.30 -17.42
CA ALA A 171 -12.65 -7.65 -17.40
C ALA A 171 -14.00 -7.70 -16.68
N PHE A 172 -14.25 -6.80 -15.72
CA PHE A 172 -15.55 -6.59 -15.09
C PHE A 172 -16.50 -5.68 -15.90
N GLY A 173 -16.09 -5.24 -17.09
CA GLY A 173 -16.89 -4.46 -18.02
C GLY A 173 -16.89 -2.95 -17.77
N ALA A 174 -15.89 -2.40 -17.05
CA ALA A 174 -15.69 -0.96 -16.93
C ALA A 174 -15.12 -0.34 -18.21
N LYS A 175 -15.49 0.91 -18.49
CA LYS A 175 -14.68 1.80 -19.35
C LYS A 175 -13.54 2.33 -18.50
N VAL A 176 -12.30 1.98 -18.83
CA VAL A 176 -11.11 2.43 -18.08
C VAL A 176 -10.56 3.70 -18.71
N VAL A 177 -10.28 4.69 -17.85
CA VAL A 177 -9.55 5.92 -18.19
C VAL A 177 -8.42 6.13 -17.17
N TYR A 178 -7.40 6.92 -17.52
CA TYR A 178 -6.31 7.15 -16.57
C TYR A 178 -5.83 8.60 -16.54
N TYR A 179 -5.21 8.96 -15.41
CA TYR A 179 -4.42 10.17 -15.25
C TYR A 179 -2.97 9.83 -14.90
N SER A 180 -2.03 10.47 -15.58
CA SER A 180 -0.61 10.47 -15.27
C SER A 180 0.00 11.79 -15.70
N PRO A 181 0.93 12.39 -14.91
CA PRO A 181 1.61 13.63 -15.31
C PRO A 181 2.53 13.43 -16.51
N LYS A 182 3.00 12.20 -16.75
CA LYS A 182 3.84 11.85 -17.90
C LYS A 182 2.97 11.45 -19.08
N ASP A 183 3.22 12.07 -20.23
CA ASP A 183 2.59 11.66 -21.48
C ASP A 183 3.27 10.40 -21.99
N LYS A 184 2.56 9.28 -21.91
CA LYS A 184 2.99 7.98 -22.47
C LYS A 184 1.85 7.44 -23.31
N LYS A 185 2.19 6.91 -24.47
CA LYS A 185 1.20 6.22 -25.29
C LYS A 185 0.83 4.90 -24.61
N GLU A 186 -0.42 4.79 -24.17
CA GLU A 186 -0.98 3.64 -23.47
C GLU A 186 -2.28 3.19 -24.20
N GLU A 187 -2.77 1.99 -23.88
CA GLU A 187 -3.99 1.45 -24.49
C GLU A 187 -5.29 2.08 -23.98
N TYR A 188 -5.24 2.83 -22.86
CA TYR A 188 -6.39 3.47 -22.25
C TYR A 188 -6.43 4.97 -22.57
N GLU A 189 -7.62 5.56 -22.54
CA GLU A 189 -7.83 6.99 -22.73
C GLU A 189 -7.24 7.78 -21.56
N ARG A 190 -6.34 8.72 -21.85
CA ARG A 190 -5.79 9.64 -20.85
C ARG A 190 -6.70 10.84 -20.72
N LEU A 191 -7.03 11.19 -19.49
CA LEU A 191 -7.80 12.39 -19.16
C LEU A 191 -6.99 13.35 -18.28
N SER A 192 -7.40 14.60 -18.21
CA SER A 192 -7.00 15.50 -17.12
C SER A 192 -7.49 14.96 -15.79
N LEU A 193 -6.83 15.32 -14.67
CA LEU A 193 -7.28 14.92 -13.34
C LEU A 193 -8.74 15.35 -13.12
N GLU A 194 -9.07 16.57 -13.45
CA GLU A 194 -10.40 17.13 -13.28
C GLU A 194 -11.47 16.33 -14.03
N GLU A 195 -11.24 16.00 -15.30
CA GLU A 195 -12.18 15.22 -16.12
C GLU A 195 -12.34 13.81 -15.57
N LEU A 196 -11.23 13.15 -15.18
CA LEU A 196 -11.26 11.82 -14.60
C LEU A 196 -12.11 11.80 -13.32
N LEU A 197 -11.92 12.77 -12.41
CA LEU A 197 -12.69 12.87 -11.16
C LEU A 197 -14.17 13.12 -11.41
N LYS A 198 -14.52 14.00 -12.34
CA LYS A 198 -15.91 14.34 -12.67
C LYS A 198 -16.67 13.22 -13.37
N THR A 199 -15.98 12.34 -14.09
CA THR A 199 -16.63 11.36 -14.97
C THR A 199 -16.58 9.93 -14.43
N SER A 200 -15.66 9.59 -13.51
CA SER A 200 -15.49 8.23 -13.00
C SER A 200 -16.39 7.93 -11.81
N GLY A 201 -17.02 6.77 -11.80
CA GLY A 201 -17.77 6.25 -10.64
C GLY A 201 -16.88 5.53 -9.64
N ILE A 202 -15.75 4.99 -10.10
CA ILE A 202 -14.72 4.37 -9.27
C ILE A 202 -13.39 5.00 -9.65
N ILE A 203 -12.60 5.40 -8.66
CA ILE A 203 -11.27 5.97 -8.85
C ILE A 203 -10.29 5.23 -7.94
N SER A 204 -9.18 4.77 -8.49
CA SER A 204 -8.12 4.11 -7.72
C SER A 204 -6.76 4.76 -7.92
N ILE A 205 -6.02 4.92 -6.82
CA ILE A 205 -4.75 5.64 -6.76
C ILE A 205 -3.61 4.63 -6.64
N HIS A 206 -2.68 4.68 -7.62
CA HIS A 206 -1.49 3.84 -7.72
C HIS A 206 -0.24 4.67 -8.00
N ALA A 207 -0.28 5.96 -7.69
CA ALA A 207 0.82 6.89 -7.84
C ALA A 207 1.76 6.84 -6.62
N PRO A 208 3.06 7.13 -6.76
CA PRO A 208 3.96 7.36 -5.63
C PRO A 208 3.65 8.70 -4.96
N LEU A 209 4.00 8.83 -3.68
CA LEU A 209 3.97 10.12 -2.98
C LEU A 209 5.24 10.92 -3.31
N ASN A 210 5.06 12.13 -3.79
CA ASN A 210 6.10 13.13 -4.03
C ASN A 210 5.49 14.54 -3.97
N GLU A 211 6.26 15.58 -4.22
CA GLU A 211 5.77 16.96 -4.18
C GLU A 211 4.56 17.22 -5.09
N SER A 212 4.51 16.59 -6.27
CA SER A 212 3.41 16.77 -7.23
C SER A 212 2.16 15.94 -6.93
N THR A 213 2.25 14.97 -6.03
CA THR A 213 1.15 14.07 -5.66
C THR A 213 0.70 14.22 -4.22
N ARG A 214 1.42 15.00 -3.41
CA ARG A 214 0.99 15.36 -2.05
C ARG A 214 -0.27 16.21 -2.13
N ASP A 215 -1.29 15.81 -1.37
CA ASP A 215 -2.62 16.44 -1.36
C ASP A 215 -3.21 16.63 -2.77
N LEU A 216 -2.87 15.71 -3.70
CA LEU A 216 -3.38 15.73 -5.08
C LEU A 216 -4.92 15.69 -5.11
N ILE A 217 -5.51 15.02 -4.14
CA ILE A 217 -6.95 14.95 -3.93
C ILE A 217 -7.27 15.64 -2.61
N ALA A 218 -7.53 16.93 -2.68
CA ALA A 218 -7.93 17.80 -1.57
C ALA A 218 -9.40 18.23 -1.72
N LEU A 219 -9.86 19.20 -0.94
CA LEU A 219 -11.27 19.61 -0.86
C LEU A 219 -11.89 19.89 -2.22
N LYS A 220 -11.20 20.63 -3.09
CA LYS A 220 -11.69 20.98 -4.43
C LYS A 220 -11.93 19.74 -5.29
N GLU A 221 -10.99 18.84 -5.30
CA GLU A 221 -11.01 17.57 -6.05
C GLU A 221 -12.11 16.65 -5.50
N LEU A 222 -12.23 16.54 -4.17
CA LEU A 222 -13.27 15.77 -3.49
C LEU A 222 -14.67 16.27 -3.81
N GLN A 223 -14.85 17.59 -3.84
CA GLN A 223 -16.13 18.20 -4.21
C GLN A 223 -16.51 17.94 -5.67
N SER A 224 -15.53 17.76 -6.57
CA SER A 224 -15.78 17.49 -8.00
C SER A 224 -16.17 16.04 -8.30
N LEU A 225 -15.98 15.11 -7.36
CA LEU A 225 -16.35 13.70 -7.52
C LEU A 225 -17.86 13.54 -7.75
N LYS A 226 -18.25 12.50 -8.47
CA LYS A 226 -19.68 12.16 -8.62
C LYS A 226 -20.31 11.76 -7.30
N GLU A 227 -21.60 12.02 -7.14
CA GLU A 227 -22.41 11.42 -6.08
C GLU A 227 -22.37 9.87 -6.20
N GLY A 228 -22.15 9.20 -5.08
CA GLY A 228 -22.00 7.75 -5.03
C GLY A 228 -20.66 7.24 -5.55
N ALA A 229 -19.69 8.12 -5.84
CA ALA A 229 -18.37 7.69 -6.28
C ALA A 229 -17.60 6.94 -5.19
N ILE A 230 -16.73 6.02 -5.62
CA ILE A 230 -15.82 5.27 -4.76
C ILE A 230 -14.40 5.71 -5.07
N LEU A 231 -13.70 6.26 -4.07
CA LEU A 231 -12.28 6.58 -4.12
C LEU A 231 -11.49 5.53 -3.35
N ILE A 232 -10.44 4.98 -3.97
CA ILE A 232 -9.62 3.91 -3.39
C ILE A 232 -8.15 4.34 -3.38
N ASN A 233 -7.53 4.38 -2.20
CA ASN A 233 -6.11 4.68 -2.08
C ASN A 233 -5.33 3.47 -1.55
N VAL A 234 -4.59 2.82 -2.43
CA VAL A 234 -3.64 1.75 -2.11
C VAL A 234 -2.20 2.14 -2.51
N GLY A 235 -1.99 3.42 -2.81
CA GLY A 235 -0.70 3.98 -3.17
C GLY A 235 0.11 4.40 -1.96
N ARG A 236 -0.13 5.61 -1.47
CA ARG A 236 0.52 6.18 -0.28
C ARG A 236 -0.45 7.10 0.46
N GLY A 237 -0.34 7.12 1.80
CA GLY A 237 -0.93 8.19 2.61
C GLY A 237 -0.41 9.56 2.18
N GLY A 238 -1.22 10.61 2.35
CA GLY A 238 -0.88 11.97 1.94
C GLY A 238 -1.08 12.31 0.46
N ILE A 239 -1.55 11.37 -0.38
CA ILE A 239 -2.03 11.68 -1.73
C ILE A 239 -3.46 12.23 -1.67
N VAL A 240 -4.28 11.67 -0.78
CA VAL A 240 -5.59 12.19 -0.42
C VAL A 240 -5.44 12.97 0.88
N ASN A 241 -5.97 14.19 0.93
CA ASN A 241 -6.02 14.94 2.17
C ASN A 241 -7.10 14.34 3.10
N GLU A 242 -6.66 13.70 4.18
CA GLU A 242 -7.53 12.92 5.07
C GLU A 242 -8.53 13.78 5.83
N LYS A 243 -8.16 15.02 6.19
CA LYS A 243 -9.05 15.96 6.89
C LYS A 243 -10.16 16.46 5.96
N ASP A 244 -9.80 16.88 4.76
CA ASP A 244 -10.76 17.33 3.75
C ASP A 244 -11.71 16.21 3.35
N LEU A 245 -11.19 14.99 3.23
CA LEU A 245 -11.98 13.81 2.93
C LEU A 245 -12.99 13.50 4.04
N ALA A 246 -12.57 13.52 5.31
CA ALA A 246 -13.47 13.27 6.43
C ALA A 246 -14.63 14.29 6.45
N LEU A 247 -14.35 15.58 6.25
CA LEU A 247 -15.37 16.63 6.16
C LEU A 247 -16.30 16.41 4.95
N THR A 248 -15.74 16.03 3.80
CA THR A 248 -16.53 15.77 2.59
C THR A 248 -17.45 14.57 2.78
N LEU A 249 -17.00 13.52 3.42
CA LEU A 249 -17.79 12.32 3.71
C LEU A 249 -19.00 12.61 4.63
N GLU A 250 -18.94 13.62 5.48
CA GLU A 250 -20.11 13.99 6.30
C GLU A 250 -21.28 14.53 5.48
N THR A 251 -21.00 15.21 4.36
CA THR A 251 -21.99 15.97 3.61
C THR A 251 -22.28 15.42 2.23
N LYS A 252 -21.38 14.66 1.63
CA LYS A 252 -21.48 14.15 0.27
C LYS A 252 -21.69 12.63 0.27
N ASP A 253 -22.48 12.13 -0.68
CA ASP A 253 -22.56 10.69 -0.96
C ASP A 253 -21.29 10.25 -1.70
N LEU A 254 -20.29 9.85 -0.93
CA LEU A 254 -18.97 9.42 -1.37
C LEU A 254 -18.52 8.25 -0.48
N TYR A 255 -17.82 7.29 -1.07
CA TYR A 255 -17.26 6.15 -0.37
C TYR A 255 -15.75 6.14 -0.54
N TYR A 256 -15.04 5.73 0.51
CA TYR A 256 -13.58 5.69 0.50
C TYR A 256 -13.05 4.37 1.01
N ALA A 257 -12.12 3.78 0.26
CA ALA A 257 -11.30 2.68 0.75
C ALA A 257 -9.84 3.11 0.83
N SER A 258 -9.16 2.75 1.91
CA SER A 258 -7.72 2.99 2.05
C SER A 258 -7.00 1.85 2.72
N ASP A 259 -5.83 1.53 2.16
CA ASP A 259 -4.86 0.63 2.79
C ASP A 259 -3.68 1.41 3.39
N VAL A 260 -3.63 2.73 3.20
CA VAL A 260 -2.50 3.61 3.56
C VAL A 260 -2.97 4.90 4.22
N PHE A 261 -2.14 5.45 5.14
CA PHE A 261 -2.48 6.65 5.90
C PHE A 261 -1.27 7.60 5.96
N VAL A 262 -1.52 8.89 6.21
CA VAL A 262 -0.45 9.90 6.37
C VAL A 262 0.52 9.51 7.48
N LYS A 263 -0.01 9.02 8.59
CA LYS A 263 0.75 8.43 9.69
C LYS A 263 0.31 6.99 9.91
N GLU A 264 1.23 6.08 9.97
CA GLU A 264 0.99 4.65 10.16
C GLU A 264 1.78 4.11 11.37
N PRO A 265 1.10 3.57 12.40
CA PRO A 265 -0.36 3.59 12.61
C PRO A 265 -0.91 5.00 12.81
N PHE A 266 -2.18 5.23 12.42
CA PHE A 266 -2.83 6.52 12.65
C PHE A 266 -3.15 6.74 14.14
N GLU A 267 -3.39 7.99 14.50
CA GLU A 267 -3.59 8.42 15.88
C GLU A 267 -4.98 8.07 16.43
N LYS A 268 -5.11 8.02 17.77
CA LYS A 268 -6.36 7.62 18.44
C LYS A 268 -7.53 8.57 18.19
N ASP A 269 -7.26 9.79 17.77
CA ASP A 269 -8.22 10.85 17.43
C ASP A 269 -8.33 11.10 15.93
N HIS A 270 -7.90 10.14 15.12
CA HIS A 270 -7.89 10.26 13.67
C HIS A 270 -9.30 10.55 13.12
N ALA A 271 -9.40 11.44 12.12
CA ALA A 271 -10.67 11.90 11.56
C ALA A 271 -11.57 10.76 11.02
N PHE A 272 -10.97 9.66 10.55
CA PHE A 272 -11.71 8.48 10.08
C PHE A 272 -12.36 7.65 11.20
N LEU A 273 -12.09 7.96 12.46
CA LEU A 273 -12.78 7.35 13.60
C LEU A 273 -14.13 8.02 13.92
N ASN A 274 -14.48 9.10 13.22
CA ASN A 274 -15.76 9.77 13.36
C ASN A 274 -16.93 8.80 13.02
N PRO A 275 -17.85 8.53 13.99
CA PRO A 275 -18.95 7.58 13.77
C PRO A 275 -19.87 7.91 12.58
N LYS A 276 -19.99 9.21 12.22
CA LYS A 276 -20.88 9.66 11.12
C LYS A 276 -20.45 9.17 9.74
N ILE A 277 -19.17 8.82 9.57
CA ILE A 277 -18.63 8.46 8.26
C ILE A 277 -18.18 7.00 8.17
N GLN A 278 -18.21 6.24 9.26
CA GLN A 278 -17.69 4.87 9.27
C GLN A 278 -18.36 3.92 8.28
N ASN A 279 -19.64 4.11 8.01
CA ASN A 279 -20.38 3.32 7.02
C ASN A 279 -20.01 3.67 5.56
N LYS A 280 -19.21 4.71 5.35
CA LYS A 280 -18.69 5.13 4.04
C LYS A 280 -17.21 4.76 3.86
N LEU A 281 -16.58 4.17 4.89
CA LEU A 281 -15.16 3.82 4.93
C LEU A 281 -14.93 2.32 4.89
N LEU A 282 -13.90 1.92 4.15
CA LEU A 282 -13.30 0.59 4.20
C LEU A 282 -11.79 0.77 4.38
N LEU A 283 -11.29 0.44 5.57
CA LEU A 283 -9.89 0.69 5.94
C LEU A 283 -9.16 -0.62 6.22
N THR A 284 -7.93 -0.74 5.71
CA THR A 284 -7.04 -1.87 5.98
C THR A 284 -5.66 -1.35 6.39
N PRO A 285 -4.92 -2.07 7.27
CA PRO A 285 -3.71 -1.55 7.90
C PRO A 285 -2.45 -1.83 7.07
N HIS A 286 -2.39 -1.31 5.85
CA HIS A 286 -1.27 -1.42 4.90
C HIS A 286 -0.88 -2.88 4.61
N ILE A 287 -1.87 -3.68 4.20
CA ILE A 287 -1.75 -5.11 3.95
C ILE A 287 -2.00 -5.53 2.49
N ALA A 288 -2.28 -4.60 1.59
CA ALA A 288 -2.58 -4.92 0.19
C ALA A 288 -1.45 -5.71 -0.50
N TRP A 289 -0.22 -5.58 -0.02
CA TRP A 289 0.97 -6.30 -0.48
C TRP A 289 1.16 -7.68 0.18
N ALA A 290 0.52 -7.98 1.33
CA ALA A 290 0.87 -9.06 2.25
C ALA A 290 0.12 -10.39 1.97
N TYR A 291 -0.29 -10.62 0.74
CA TYR A 291 -0.88 -11.89 0.33
C TYR A 291 0.18 -13.01 0.27
N SER A 292 -0.19 -14.24 0.59
CA SER A 292 0.75 -15.35 0.77
C SER A 292 1.75 -15.54 -0.38
N ASP A 293 1.28 -15.49 -1.63
CA ASP A 293 2.16 -15.66 -2.80
C ASP A 293 3.11 -14.47 -2.99
N SER A 294 2.63 -13.25 -2.67
CA SER A 294 3.46 -12.05 -2.71
C SER A 294 4.53 -12.06 -1.62
N LEU A 295 4.19 -12.52 -0.41
CA LEU A 295 5.14 -12.70 0.68
C LEU A 295 6.23 -13.71 0.33
N LYS A 296 5.84 -14.85 -0.27
CA LYS A 296 6.79 -15.85 -0.74
C LYS A 296 7.76 -15.25 -1.76
N THR A 297 7.23 -14.59 -2.79
CA THR A 297 8.03 -13.93 -3.82
C THR A 297 8.95 -12.85 -3.23
N LEU A 298 8.46 -12.08 -2.25
CA LEU A 298 9.22 -11.05 -1.56
C LEU A 298 10.46 -11.63 -0.88
N VAL A 299 10.26 -12.70 -0.10
CA VAL A 299 11.35 -13.34 0.66
C VAL A 299 12.36 -14.00 -0.27
N GLU A 300 11.90 -14.72 -1.31
CA GLU A 300 12.76 -15.32 -2.32
C GLU A 300 13.65 -14.27 -3.01
N LYS A 301 13.05 -13.17 -3.48
CA LYS A 301 13.82 -12.07 -4.10
C LYS A 301 14.73 -11.34 -3.13
N THR A 302 14.37 -11.23 -1.86
CA THR A 302 15.28 -10.69 -0.84
C THR A 302 16.51 -11.58 -0.69
N LYS A 303 16.32 -12.90 -0.64
CA LYS A 303 17.40 -13.88 -0.61
C LYS A 303 18.29 -13.78 -1.86
N GLU A 304 17.69 -13.69 -3.05
CA GLU A 304 18.41 -13.48 -4.31
C GLU A 304 19.26 -12.20 -4.27
N ASN A 305 18.71 -11.08 -3.82
CA ASN A 305 19.44 -9.82 -3.66
C ASN A 305 20.69 -9.96 -2.78
N ILE A 306 20.60 -10.73 -1.70
CA ILE A 306 21.73 -11.00 -0.80
C ILE A 306 22.76 -11.89 -1.49
N GLN A 307 22.33 -12.94 -2.18
CA GLN A 307 23.21 -13.86 -2.91
C GLN A 307 24.00 -13.13 -4.01
N ASP A 308 23.33 -12.28 -4.78
CA ASP A 308 23.97 -11.45 -5.83
C ASP A 308 25.03 -10.51 -5.25
N PHE A 309 24.71 -9.89 -4.12
CA PHE A 309 25.67 -9.04 -3.41
C PHE A 309 26.88 -9.84 -2.95
N LEU A 310 26.68 -10.98 -2.31
CA LEU A 310 27.78 -11.84 -1.83
C LEU A 310 28.65 -12.36 -2.99
N ALA A 311 28.07 -12.67 -4.13
CA ALA A 311 28.79 -13.08 -5.33
C ALA A 311 29.64 -11.93 -5.91
N SER A 312 29.19 -10.70 -5.83
CA SER A 312 29.93 -9.50 -6.31
C SER A 312 31.13 -9.11 -5.43
N GLN A 313 31.20 -9.66 -4.21
CA GLN A 313 32.30 -9.39 -3.26
C GLN A 313 33.47 -10.39 -3.38
N LYS A 314 33.32 -11.43 -4.21
CA LYS A 314 34.37 -12.42 -4.53
C LYS A 314 35.22 -11.95 -5.69
#